data_5e73d3561ffc79330a4a5afd94038b40
#
_entry.id   5e73d3561ffc79330a4a5afd94038b40
#
_cell.length_a   1.000
_cell.length_b   1.000
_cell.length_c   1.000
_cell.angle_alpha   90.00
_cell.angle_beta   90.00
_cell.angle_gamma   90.00
#
_symmetry.space_group_name_H-M   'P 1'
#
loop_
_entity.id
_entity.type
_entity.pdbx_description
1 polymer ?
#
loop_
_entity_poly.entity_id
_entity_poly.type
_entity_poly.pdbx_seq_one_letter_code
_entity_poly.pdbx_strand_id
1 'polypeptide(L)'
;MKILIVSDSECDFTEVLKSCGAETECICFGNVLKADFSKFDSFCILPEKSGDYLEARFREKLEREAEKGKRIFLQAIRGFQDVLCGDPTDSTKSRLIYAEPSEGKISGLVTGDLLDDEANLMCVPELH
;
A
#
# COMPACT_ATOMS: atom_id res chain seq x y z
N MET A 1 9.04 15.06 1.85
CA MET A 1 8.85 13.59 1.97
C MET A 1 9.02 12.98 0.61
N LYS A 2 9.96 12.05 0.50
CA LYS A 2 10.24 11.35 -0.77
C LYS A 2 9.68 9.93 -0.73
N ILE A 3 8.85 9.58 -1.72
CA ILE A 3 8.10 8.32 -1.77
C ILE A 3 8.55 7.51 -2.98
N LEU A 4 8.94 6.25 -2.76
CA LEU A 4 9.11 5.28 -3.83
C LEU A 4 7.78 4.60 -4.14
N ILE A 5 7.33 4.68 -5.37
CA ILE A 5 6.16 3.98 -5.87
C ILE A 5 6.65 2.80 -6.72
N VAL A 6 6.25 1.60 -6.35
CA VAL A 6 6.54 0.38 -7.09
C VAL A 6 5.27 -0.07 -7.80
N SER A 7 5.27 0.07 -9.12
CA SER A 7 4.14 -0.28 -9.99
C SER A 7 4.62 -0.56 -11.40
N ASP A 8 4.03 -1.52 -12.09
CA ASP A 8 4.34 -1.82 -13.50
C ASP A 8 3.47 -1.01 -14.47
N SER A 9 2.47 -0.28 -13.97
CA SER A 9 1.61 0.62 -14.74
C SER A 9 1.63 2.04 -14.19
N GLU A 10 1.25 3.01 -15.03
CA GLU A 10 0.92 4.35 -14.56
C GLU A 10 -0.30 4.27 -13.65
N CYS A 11 -0.26 4.95 -12.52
CA CYS A 11 -1.39 5.00 -11.60
C CYS A 11 -1.69 6.42 -11.17
N ASP A 12 -2.98 6.74 -11.06
CA ASP A 12 -3.48 8.05 -10.64
C ASP A 12 -3.03 8.42 -9.22
N PHE A 13 -2.69 7.40 -8.42
CA PHE A 13 -2.19 7.60 -7.06
C PHE A 13 -0.89 8.43 -7.02
N THR A 14 -0.06 8.32 -8.06
CA THR A 14 1.13 9.15 -8.23
C THR A 14 0.78 10.64 -8.30
N GLU A 15 -0.24 10.99 -9.07
CA GLU A 15 -0.69 12.36 -9.22
C GLU A 15 -1.32 12.91 -7.93
N VAL A 16 -2.06 12.07 -7.21
CA VAL A 16 -2.60 12.42 -5.89
C VAL A 16 -1.47 12.74 -4.92
N LEU A 17 -0.45 11.89 -4.83
CA LEU A 17 0.70 12.12 -3.94
C LEU A 17 1.47 13.40 -4.30
N LYS A 18 1.69 13.66 -5.57
CA LYS A 18 2.32 14.91 -6.04
C LYS A 18 1.49 16.13 -5.69
N SER A 19 0.16 16.08 -5.86
CA SER A 19 -0.74 17.18 -5.51
C SER A 19 -0.73 17.48 -4.00
N CYS A 20 -0.42 16.46 -3.17
CA CYS A 20 -0.21 16.60 -1.74
C CYS A 20 1.21 17.10 -1.36
N GLY A 21 2.04 17.46 -2.34
CA GLY A 21 3.39 17.98 -2.12
C GLY A 21 4.46 16.91 -1.86
N ALA A 22 4.20 15.65 -2.16
CA ALA A 22 5.21 14.62 -2.07
C ALA A 22 6.13 14.60 -3.31
N GLU A 23 7.41 14.35 -3.09
CA GLU A 23 8.34 14.00 -4.15
C GLU A 23 8.22 12.51 -4.41
N THR A 24 7.88 12.11 -5.64
CA THR A 24 7.63 10.71 -5.99
C THR A 24 8.63 10.23 -7.04
N GLU A 25 9.07 8.98 -6.88
CA GLU A 25 9.86 8.25 -7.88
C GLU A 25 9.16 6.91 -8.14
N CYS A 26 8.90 6.60 -9.43
CA CYS A 26 8.23 5.37 -9.82
C CYS A 26 9.25 4.37 -10.37
N ILE A 27 9.09 3.10 -10.00
CA ILE A 27 9.92 2.00 -10.48
C ILE A 27 9.06 0.76 -10.71
N CYS A 28 9.35 0.00 -11.76
CA CYS A 28 8.67 -1.29 -11.99
C CYS A 28 9.21 -2.39 -11.04
N PHE A 29 8.38 -3.40 -10.78
CA PHE A 29 8.74 -4.53 -9.91
C PHE A 29 10.03 -5.23 -10.35
N GLY A 30 10.26 -5.39 -11.66
CA GLY A 30 11.47 -6.02 -12.20
C GLY A 30 12.79 -5.29 -11.89
N ASN A 31 12.73 -4.03 -11.49
CA ASN A 31 13.91 -3.22 -11.17
C ASN A 31 14.04 -2.85 -9.70
N VAL A 32 13.05 -3.18 -8.87
CA VAL A 32 12.96 -2.71 -7.49
C VAL A 32 14.15 -3.08 -6.61
N LEU A 33 14.74 -4.26 -6.84
CA LEU A 33 15.91 -4.71 -6.07
C LEU A 33 17.17 -3.87 -6.33
N LYS A 34 17.22 -3.15 -7.46
CA LYS A 34 18.34 -2.26 -7.81
C LYS A 34 18.20 -0.88 -7.16
N ALA A 35 17.03 -0.53 -6.68
CA ALA A 35 16.79 0.77 -6.07
C ALA A 35 17.47 0.90 -4.71
N ASP A 36 17.97 2.09 -4.43
CA ASP A 36 18.53 2.45 -3.13
C ASP A 36 17.41 2.96 -2.21
N PHE A 37 16.89 2.09 -1.36
CA PHE A 37 15.77 2.39 -0.45
C PHE A 37 16.12 3.42 0.62
N SER A 38 17.42 3.65 0.88
CA SER A 38 17.84 4.65 1.89
C SER A 38 17.42 6.08 1.53
N LYS A 39 17.19 6.35 0.25
CA LYS A 39 16.83 7.68 -0.28
C LYS A 39 15.37 8.05 -0.08
N PHE A 40 14.53 7.12 0.36
CA PHE A 40 13.08 7.31 0.46
C PHE A 40 12.62 7.27 1.91
N ASP A 41 11.61 8.09 2.20
CA ASP A 41 10.97 8.16 3.52
C ASP A 41 9.81 7.19 3.65
N SER A 42 9.19 6.83 2.52
CA SER A 42 8.01 5.97 2.45
C SER A 42 7.97 5.17 1.15
N PHE A 43 7.18 4.10 1.15
CA PHE A 43 7.01 3.20 0.01
C PHE A 43 5.53 2.96 -0.26
N CYS A 44 5.15 2.96 -1.55
CA CYS A 44 3.83 2.55 -2.04
C CYS A 44 4.01 1.37 -3.00
N ILE A 45 3.44 0.23 -2.66
CA ILE A 45 3.57 -1.00 -3.45
C ILE A 45 2.21 -1.31 -4.05
N LEU A 46 2.11 -1.15 -5.38
CA LEU A 46 0.87 -1.16 -6.14
C LEU A 46 0.97 -2.21 -7.26
N PRO A 47 0.64 -3.48 -6.99
CA PRO A 47 0.65 -4.52 -8.01
C PRO A 47 -0.49 -4.32 -9.01
N GLU A 48 -0.31 -4.76 -10.25
CA GLU A 48 -1.38 -4.72 -11.27
C GLU A 48 -2.56 -5.63 -10.92
N LYS A 49 -2.28 -6.72 -10.23
CA LYS A 49 -3.31 -7.68 -9.81
C LYS A 49 -3.34 -7.80 -8.29
N SER A 50 -4.53 -7.73 -7.75
CA SER A 50 -4.77 -8.04 -6.36
C SER A 50 -4.33 -9.47 -6.03
N GLY A 51 -3.61 -9.63 -4.92
CA GLY A 51 -3.15 -10.93 -4.46
C GLY A 51 -1.86 -11.45 -5.08
N ASP A 52 -1.13 -10.62 -5.85
CA ASP A 52 0.21 -10.96 -6.31
C ASP A 52 1.17 -11.19 -5.14
N TYR A 53 2.09 -12.13 -5.32
CA TYR A 53 3.13 -12.41 -4.35
C TYR A 53 4.30 -11.45 -4.51
N LEU A 54 4.79 -10.94 -3.38
CA LEU A 54 6.03 -10.20 -3.35
C LEU A 54 7.22 -11.17 -3.34
N GLU A 55 8.22 -10.90 -4.17
CA GLU A 55 9.48 -11.65 -4.13
C GLU A 55 10.12 -11.54 -2.74
N ALA A 56 10.60 -12.68 -2.20
CA ALA A 56 11.12 -12.76 -0.83
C ALA A 56 12.20 -11.71 -0.53
N ARG A 57 13.15 -11.49 -1.44
CA ARG A 57 14.22 -10.49 -1.27
C ARG A 57 13.68 -9.06 -1.21
N PHE A 58 12.64 -8.79 -1.98
CA PHE A 58 12.01 -7.47 -1.95
C PHE A 58 11.24 -7.27 -0.65
N ARG A 59 10.48 -8.28 -0.22
CA ARG A 59 9.79 -8.27 1.07
C ARG A 59 10.77 -8.01 2.22
N GLU A 60 11.84 -8.80 2.34
CA GLU A 60 12.86 -8.61 3.38
C GLU A 60 13.46 -7.18 3.37
N LYS A 61 13.64 -6.62 2.18
CA LYS A 61 14.15 -5.25 2.03
C LYS A 61 13.16 -4.22 2.55
N LEU A 62 11.85 -4.39 2.29
CA LEU A 62 10.79 -3.53 2.82
C LEU A 62 10.65 -3.68 4.33
N GLU A 63 10.67 -4.90 4.86
CA GLU A 63 10.59 -5.18 6.29
C GLU A 63 11.70 -4.46 7.07
N ARG A 64 12.93 -4.51 6.57
CA ARG A 64 14.06 -3.74 7.16
C ARG A 64 13.84 -2.22 7.14
N GLU A 65 13.17 -1.70 6.14
CA GLU A 65 12.86 -0.26 6.10
C GLU A 65 11.70 0.09 7.06
N ALA A 66 10.73 -0.82 7.24
CA ALA A 66 9.67 -0.70 8.24
C ALA A 66 10.24 -0.71 9.67
N GLU A 67 11.19 -1.60 9.97
CA GLU A 67 11.89 -1.65 11.25
C GLU A 67 12.63 -0.34 11.58
N LYS A 68 13.07 0.40 10.54
CA LYS A 68 13.66 1.74 10.69
C LYS A 68 12.61 2.84 10.91
N GLY A 69 11.31 2.49 10.96
CA GLY A 69 10.20 3.42 11.16
C GLY A 69 9.69 4.09 9.88
N LYS A 70 10.09 3.62 8.69
CA LYS A 70 9.56 4.13 7.42
C LYS A 70 8.15 3.59 7.17
N ARG A 71 7.32 4.39 6.52
CA ARG A 71 5.94 4.04 6.21
C ARG A 71 5.85 3.22 4.93
N ILE A 72 5.06 2.15 4.97
CA ILE A 72 4.82 1.28 3.82
C ILE A 72 3.31 1.21 3.59
N PHE A 73 2.89 1.56 2.38
CA PHE A 73 1.53 1.34 1.90
C PHE A 73 1.54 0.14 0.94
N LEU A 74 0.70 -0.83 1.23
CA LEU A 74 0.57 -2.07 0.45
C LEU A 74 -0.86 -2.16 -0.10
N GLN A 75 -1.00 -2.38 -1.40
CA GLN A 75 -2.28 -2.64 -2.02
C GLN A 75 -2.42 -4.14 -2.29
N ALA A 76 -3.22 -4.84 -1.46
CA ALA A 76 -3.64 -6.23 -1.65
C ALA A 76 -2.52 -7.21 -2.09
N ILE A 77 -1.39 -7.19 -1.39
CA ILE A 77 -0.20 -8.01 -1.71
C ILE A 77 -0.13 -9.20 -0.75
N ARG A 78 0.33 -10.34 -1.27
CA ARG A 78 0.65 -11.55 -0.50
C ARG A 78 2.13 -11.62 -0.16
N GLY A 79 2.46 -12.41 0.85
CA GLY A 79 3.84 -12.72 1.24
C GLY A 79 4.37 -11.95 2.44
N PHE A 80 3.54 -11.17 3.15
CA PHE A 80 3.89 -10.48 4.40
C PHE A 80 3.28 -11.18 5.63
N GLN A 81 3.10 -12.49 5.58
CA GLN A 81 2.29 -13.28 6.51
C GLN A 81 2.57 -13.04 7.99
N ASP A 82 3.78 -12.68 8.34
CA ASP A 82 4.22 -12.70 9.75
C ASP A 82 4.63 -11.33 10.31
N VAL A 83 4.69 -10.27 9.50
CA VAL A 83 5.30 -8.99 9.94
C VAL A 83 4.34 -7.82 9.89
N LEU A 84 3.61 -7.62 8.79
CA LEU A 84 2.75 -6.46 8.61
C LEU A 84 1.27 -6.80 8.50
N CYS A 85 0.93 -7.84 7.76
CA CYS A 85 -0.46 -8.31 7.58
C CYS A 85 -0.45 -9.75 7.09
N GLY A 86 -1.57 -10.46 7.29
CA GLY A 86 -1.82 -11.77 6.71
C GLY A 86 -2.06 -11.72 5.20
N ASP A 87 -2.20 -12.89 4.59
CA ASP A 87 -2.57 -12.97 3.19
C ASP A 87 -3.98 -12.42 2.95
N PRO A 88 -4.19 -11.66 1.87
CA PRO A 88 -5.50 -11.17 1.52
C PRO A 88 -6.44 -12.31 1.16
N THR A 89 -7.69 -12.22 1.63
CA THR A 89 -8.78 -13.11 1.25
C THR A 89 -9.71 -12.41 0.27
N ASP A 90 -10.23 -13.17 -0.70
CA ASP A 90 -11.18 -12.62 -1.66
C ASP A 90 -12.50 -12.25 -0.97
N SER A 91 -13.03 -11.08 -1.31
CA SER A 91 -14.32 -10.59 -0.84
C SER A 91 -15.18 -10.17 -2.03
N THR A 92 -16.47 -10.45 -1.96
CA THR A 92 -17.45 -9.98 -2.94
C THR A 92 -18.09 -8.65 -2.55
N LYS A 93 -17.68 -8.07 -1.41
CA LYS A 93 -18.24 -6.82 -0.90
C LYS A 93 -17.26 -5.67 -1.10
N SER A 94 -17.75 -4.59 -1.64
CA SER A 94 -17.03 -3.37 -1.96
C SER A 94 -17.36 -2.21 -1.01
N ARG A 95 -17.89 -2.49 0.19
CA ARG A 95 -18.27 -1.46 1.15
C ARG A 95 -17.39 -1.49 2.36
N LEU A 96 -16.85 -0.32 2.70
CA LEU A 96 -16.05 -0.09 3.88
C LEU A 96 -16.80 0.85 4.81
N ILE A 97 -16.72 0.60 6.11
CA ILE A 97 -17.22 1.51 7.13
C ILE A 97 -16.01 2.17 7.78
N TYR A 98 -16.01 3.51 7.78
CA TYR A 98 -14.99 4.26 8.48
C TYR A 98 -15.18 4.07 10.00
N ALA A 99 -14.17 3.57 10.67
CA ALA A 99 -14.25 3.20 12.08
C ALA A 99 -13.15 3.87 12.92
N GLU A 100 -13.38 3.98 14.22
CA GLU A 100 -12.33 4.30 15.18
C GLU A 100 -11.21 3.22 15.16
N PRO A 101 -9.96 3.58 15.45
CA PRO A 101 -9.47 4.85 16.01
C PRO A 101 -9.09 5.91 14.95
N SER A 102 -9.53 5.75 13.74
CA SER A 102 -9.13 6.62 12.62
C SER A 102 -9.89 7.94 12.56
N GLU A 103 -10.92 8.10 13.39
CA GLU A 103 -11.75 9.31 13.41
C GLU A 103 -10.92 10.58 13.58
N GLY A 104 -11.22 11.58 12.76
CA GLY A 104 -10.48 12.85 12.73
C GLY A 104 -9.11 12.82 12.07
N LYS A 105 -8.61 11.63 11.68
CA LYS A 105 -7.34 11.52 10.94
C LYS A 105 -7.49 11.76 9.44
N ILE A 106 -8.70 11.55 8.92
CA ILE A 106 -9.04 11.84 7.52
C ILE A 106 -10.09 12.93 7.53
N SER A 107 -9.75 14.09 6.98
CA SER A 107 -10.64 15.24 6.92
C SER A 107 -11.89 14.93 6.10
N GLY A 108 -13.05 15.20 6.65
CA GLY A 108 -14.33 14.99 5.99
C GLY A 108 -14.98 13.64 6.22
N LEU A 109 -14.31 12.70 6.94
CA LEU A 109 -14.90 11.44 7.34
C LEU A 109 -15.21 11.43 8.83
N VAL A 110 -16.35 10.83 9.19
CA VAL A 110 -16.77 10.58 10.57
C VAL A 110 -17.03 9.09 10.78
N THR A 111 -16.89 8.63 12.02
CA THR A 111 -17.16 7.22 12.37
C THR A 111 -18.57 6.80 11.95
N GLY A 112 -18.65 5.73 11.19
CA GLY A 112 -19.89 5.21 10.62
C GLY A 112 -20.15 5.63 9.16
N ASP A 113 -19.34 6.49 8.58
CA ASP A 113 -19.43 6.81 7.16
C ASP A 113 -19.24 5.56 6.31
N LEU A 114 -20.10 5.40 5.32
CA LEU A 114 -20.03 4.31 4.36
C LEU A 114 -19.23 4.75 3.13
N LEU A 115 -18.13 4.06 2.89
CA LEU A 115 -17.32 4.22 1.69
C LEU A 115 -17.72 3.12 0.71
N ASP A 116 -18.24 3.51 -0.44
CA ASP A 116 -18.65 2.58 -1.49
C ASP A 116 -17.54 2.50 -2.54
N ASP A 117 -17.09 1.30 -2.85
CA ASP A 117 -16.15 1.02 -3.92
C ASP A 117 -16.89 0.17 -4.98
N GLU A 118 -16.82 0.56 -6.24
CA GLU A 118 -17.45 -0.16 -7.34
C GLU A 118 -16.72 -1.46 -7.73
N ALA A 119 -15.64 -1.81 -7.03
CA ALA A 119 -14.91 -3.04 -7.26
C ALA A 119 -15.77 -4.28 -6.97
N ASN A 120 -15.82 -5.21 -7.90
CA ASN A 120 -16.58 -6.46 -7.75
C ASN A 120 -15.85 -7.50 -6.89
N LEU A 121 -14.54 -7.35 -6.70
CA LEU A 121 -13.68 -8.23 -5.90
C LEU A 121 -12.68 -7.38 -5.12
N MET A 122 -12.66 -7.57 -3.82
CA MET A 122 -11.66 -6.98 -2.93
C MET A 122 -10.84 -8.08 -2.27
N CYS A 123 -9.53 -7.88 -2.21
CA CYS A 123 -8.68 -8.64 -1.32
C CYS A 123 -8.58 -7.88 0.02
N VAL A 124 -9.00 -8.51 1.08
CA VAL A 124 -8.91 -7.93 2.44
C VAL A 124 -7.79 -8.62 3.18
N PRO A 125 -6.71 -7.92 3.55
CA PRO A 125 -5.64 -8.50 4.35
C PRO A 125 -6.12 -8.75 5.79
N GLU A 126 -5.69 -9.84 6.39
CA GLU A 126 -5.75 -9.99 7.84
C GLU A 126 -4.73 -9.04 8.48
N LEU A 127 -5.21 -8.21 9.39
CA LEU A 127 -4.35 -7.31 10.18
C LEU A 127 -3.90 -8.04 11.46
N HIS A 128 -2.63 -7.98 11.74
CA HIS A 128 -2.01 -8.50 12.96
C HIS A 128 -1.71 -7.38 13.94
#